data_0d36b9d8a83b7e55ba1a4816c617f939
#
_entry.id   0d36b9d8a83b7e55ba1a4816c617f939
#
_cell.length_a   1.000
_cell.length_b   1.000
_cell.length_c   1.000
_cell.angle_alpha   90.00
_cell.angle_beta   90.00
_cell.angle_gamma   90.00
#
_symmetry.space_group_name_H-M   'P 1'
#
loop_
_entity.id
_entity.type
_entity.pdbx_description
1 polymer ?
#
loop_
_entity_poly.entity_id
_entity_poly.type
_entity_poly.pdbx_seq_one_letter_code
_entity_poly.pdbx_strand_id
1 'polypeptide(L)'
;MPNPNSICAKAGILIGGKSQRFGSPKWNAKIGKTSVLDRLWDVCSDFEKRVVVGKSKPNQIKKPFLSDLTASQAPIFGLYTLLYNSEYKWNLLLSCDLPLLTKNLLKKIWATRDDQADIILPNINGINQVTCALYNKNLIGEVEKAIKNESLSLQDLVNESHVKKIAVESWNQELTNMNTLEDWKRIKCKEENKTSN
;
A
#
# COMPACT_ATOMS: atom_id res chain seq x y z
N MET A 1 12.81 -24.81 -4.78
CA MET A 1 13.74 -23.82 -4.17
C MET A 1 13.06 -22.47 -4.14
N PRO A 2 13.18 -21.69 -3.07
CA PRO A 2 12.62 -20.34 -3.07
C PRO A 2 13.27 -19.51 -4.19
N ASN A 3 12.47 -18.70 -4.85
CA ASN A 3 12.94 -17.80 -5.91
C ASN A 3 13.98 -16.83 -5.28
N PRO A 4 15.23 -16.74 -5.80
CA PRO A 4 16.27 -15.88 -5.23
C PRO A 4 15.90 -14.39 -5.23
N ASN A 5 14.87 -14.00 -5.98
CA ASN A 5 14.32 -12.65 -6.00
C ASN A 5 13.08 -12.48 -5.10
N SER A 6 12.74 -13.48 -4.29
CA SER A 6 11.56 -13.42 -3.42
C SER A 6 11.79 -12.45 -2.26
N ILE A 7 10.79 -11.61 -2.01
CA ILE A 7 10.74 -10.72 -0.85
C ILE A 7 10.04 -11.48 0.28
N CYS A 8 10.80 -11.84 1.33
CA CYS A 8 10.28 -12.55 2.50
C CYS A 8 9.42 -11.61 3.38
N ALA A 9 8.28 -11.22 2.82
CA ALA A 9 7.30 -10.32 3.43
C ALA A 9 5.91 -10.58 2.86
N LYS A 10 4.89 -10.09 3.55
CA LYS A 10 3.50 -10.08 3.09
C LYS A 10 3.14 -8.69 2.56
N ALA A 11 2.53 -8.61 1.37
CA ALA A 11 1.96 -7.38 0.84
C ALA A 11 0.44 -7.36 1.03
N GLY A 12 -0.06 -6.31 1.70
CA GLY A 12 -1.48 -6.03 1.90
C GLY A 12 -1.92 -4.83 1.06
N ILE A 13 -2.83 -5.04 0.12
CA ILE A 13 -3.37 -3.99 -0.74
C ILE A 13 -4.73 -3.54 -0.21
N LEU A 14 -4.80 -2.31 0.29
CA LEU A 14 -6.01 -1.71 0.81
C LEU A 14 -6.95 -1.32 -0.32
N ILE A 15 -8.19 -1.82 -0.30
CA ILE A 15 -9.24 -1.42 -1.25
C ILE A 15 -10.37 -0.60 -0.60
N GLY A 16 -10.21 -0.27 0.67
CA GLY A 16 -11.16 0.56 1.43
C GLY A 16 -10.95 2.05 1.22
N GLY A 17 -11.92 2.84 1.67
CA GLY A 17 -11.92 4.29 1.64
C GLY A 17 -13.15 4.87 0.94
N LYS A 18 -13.60 6.05 1.44
CA LYS A 18 -14.70 6.80 0.81
C LYS A 18 -14.21 7.40 -0.50
N SER A 19 -14.30 6.66 -1.61
CA SER A 19 -14.03 7.20 -2.97
C SER A 19 -15.08 8.22 -3.42
N GLN A 20 -15.60 9.07 -2.51
CA GLN A 20 -16.69 10.02 -2.79
C GLN A 20 -16.37 10.99 -3.93
N ARG A 21 -15.10 11.45 -3.99
CA ARG A 21 -14.62 12.36 -5.05
C ARG A 21 -14.29 11.65 -6.36
N PHE A 22 -14.20 10.33 -6.34
CA PHE A 22 -13.87 9.51 -7.51
C PHE A 22 -15.11 8.91 -8.18
N GLY A 23 -16.26 8.87 -7.48
CA GLY A 23 -17.54 8.38 -8.00
C GLY A 23 -17.64 6.85 -8.17
N SER A 24 -16.53 6.13 -8.04
CA SER A 24 -16.47 4.66 -8.12
C SER A 24 -15.30 4.12 -7.29
N PRO A 25 -15.27 2.81 -6.96
CA PRO A 25 -14.15 2.24 -6.23
C PRO A 25 -12.84 2.38 -7.01
N LYS A 26 -11.84 3.08 -6.44
CA LYS A 26 -10.52 3.33 -7.07
C LYS A 26 -9.83 2.04 -7.52
N TRP A 27 -9.94 0.98 -6.73
CA TRP A 27 -9.32 -0.31 -7.03
C TRP A 27 -9.77 -0.92 -8.36
N ASN A 28 -11.01 -0.59 -8.82
CA ASN A 28 -11.59 -1.10 -10.07
C ASN A 28 -11.39 -0.16 -11.26
N ALA A 29 -10.88 1.05 -11.04
CA ALA A 29 -10.58 1.98 -12.12
C ALA A 29 -9.56 1.37 -13.09
N LYS A 30 -9.78 1.52 -14.39
CA LYS A 30 -8.92 0.92 -15.43
C LYS A 30 -7.94 1.95 -15.98
N ILE A 31 -6.69 1.51 -16.13
CA ILE A 31 -5.65 2.21 -16.88
C ILE A 31 -5.23 1.26 -18.01
N GLY A 32 -5.56 1.62 -19.25
CA GLY A 32 -5.56 0.69 -20.36
C GLY A 32 -6.58 -0.45 -20.14
N LYS A 33 -6.15 -1.69 -20.26
CA LYS A 33 -7.01 -2.88 -20.07
C LYS A 33 -7.03 -3.42 -18.64
N THR A 34 -6.16 -2.91 -17.75
CA THR A 34 -5.90 -3.49 -16.42
C THR A 34 -6.49 -2.62 -15.31
N SER A 35 -7.13 -3.21 -14.30
CA SER A 35 -7.59 -2.49 -13.13
C SER A 35 -6.41 -2.05 -12.25
N VAL A 36 -6.61 -0.99 -11.45
CA VAL A 36 -5.60 -0.54 -10.49
C VAL A 36 -5.21 -1.67 -9.53
N LEU A 37 -6.18 -2.42 -9.03
CA LEU A 37 -5.89 -3.56 -8.16
C LEU A 37 -5.04 -4.63 -8.85
N ASP A 38 -5.34 -4.97 -10.12
CA ASP A 38 -4.56 -5.97 -10.84
C ASP A 38 -3.14 -5.48 -11.10
N ARG A 39 -2.95 -4.20 -11.47
CA ARG A 39 -1.62 -3.60 -11.60
C ARG A 39 -0.82 -3.69 -10.31
N LEU A 40 -1.38 -3.28 -9.19
CA LEU A 40 -0.72 -3.34 -7.88
C LEU A 40 -0.45 -4.79 -7.44
N TRP A 41 -1.37 -5.69 -7.75
CA TRP A 41 -1.18 -7.11 -7.49
C TRP A 41 0.03 -7.67 -8.23
N ASP A 42 0.22 -7.30 -9.49
CA ASP A 42 1.35 -7.73 -10.31
C ASP A 42 2.66 -7.07 -9.86
N VAL A 43 2.60 -5.80 -9.45
CA VAL A 43 3.75 -5.09 -8.87
C VAL A 43 4.25 -5.76 -7.58
N CYS A 44 3.35 -6.33 -6.78
CA CYS A 44 3.68 -7.07 -5.57
C CYS A 44 4.06 -8.54 -5.82
N SER A 45 4.27 -8.99 -7.08
CA SER A 45 4.48 -10.42 -7.39
C SER A 45 5.75 -11.03 -6.80
N ASP A 46 6.73 -10.22 -6.41
CA ASP A 46 7.97 -10.69 -5.78
C ASP A 46 7.81 -10.93 -4.26
N PHE A 47 6.70 -10.50 -3.65
CA PHE A 47 6.38 -10.80 -2.24
C PHE A 47 5.90 -12.24 -2.10
N GLU A 48 6.37 -12.95 -1.07
CA GLU A 48 6.00 -14.35 -0.80
C GLU A 48 4.50 -14.53 -0.59
N LYS A 49 3.86 -13.56 0.04
CA LYS A 49 2.41 -13.54 0.21
C LYS A 49 1.83 -12.19 -0.20
N ARG A 50 0.67 -12.26 -0.83
CA ARG A 50 -0.11 -11.08 -1.21
C ARG A 50 -1.55 -11.27 -0.78
N VAL A 51 -2.17 -10.22 -0.30
CA VAL A 51 -3.56 -10.22 0.14
C VAL A 51 -4.22 -8.87 -0.14
N VAL A 52 -5.48 -8.89 -0.46
CA VAL A 52 -6.31 -7.69 -0.52
C VAL A 52 -6.95 -7.50 0.85
N VAL A 53 -6.98 -6.27 1.36
CA VAL A 53 -7.56 -5.93 2.67
C VAL A 53 -8.68 -4.92 2.47
N GLY A 54 -9.82 -5.14 3.08
CA GLY A 54 -10.97 -4.23 3.01
C GLY A 54 -12.16 -4.70 3.83
N LYS A 55 -13.25 -3.93 3.86
CA LYS A 55 -14.44 -4.20 4.69
C LYS A 55 -15.18 -5.49 4.31
N SER A 56 -15.42 -5.62 3.02
CA SER A 56 -16.12 -6.76 2.43
C SER A 56 -15.49 -7.13 1.11
N LYS A 57 -15.46 -8.41 0.80
CA LYS A 57 -14.90 -8.90 -0.46
C LYS A 57 -15.86 -8.67 -1.62
N PRO A 58 -15.56 -7.76 -2.57
CA PRO A 58 -16.34 -7.64 -3.80
C PRO A 58 -16.32 -8.94 -4.62
N ASN A 59 -17.44 -9.30 -5.21
CA ASN A 59 -17.58 -10.55 -6.00
C ASN A 59 -16.57 -10.67 -7.15
N GLN A 60 -16.14 -9.54 -7.70
CA GLN A 60 -15.17 -9.46 -8.78
C GLN A 60 -13.74 -9.84 -8.35
N ILE A 61 -13.43 -9.73 -7.05
CA ILE A 61 -12.09 -10.00 -6.52
C ILE A 61 -11.94 -11.50 -6.25
N LYS A 62 -11.14 -12.17 -7.10
CA LYS A 62 -10.78 -13.60 -6.93
C LYS A 62 -9.47 -13.80 -6.14
N LYS A 63 -8.81 -12.72 -5.75
CA LYS A 63 -7.57 -12.73 -4.97
C LYS A 63 -7.82 -13.11 -3.52
N PRO A 64 -6.80 -13.65 -2.77
CA PRO A 64 -6.87 -13.79 -1.32
C PRO A 64 -7.29 -12.47 -0.66
N PHE A 65 -8.16 -12.55 0.33
CA PHE A 65 -8.80 -11.39 0.93
C PHE A 65 -8.87 -11.52 2.46
N LEU A 66 -8.55 -10.42 3.14
CA LEU A 66 -8.78 -10.27 4.58
C LEU A 66 -9.85 -9.20 4.79
N SER A 67 -10.90 -9.57 5.51
CA SER A 67 -11.89 -8.59 5.96
C SER A 67 -11.35 -7.81 7.14
N ASP A 68 -11.48 -6.48 7.11
CA ASP A 68 -11.11 -5.63 8.23
C ASP A 68 -11.80 -6.10 9.52
N LEU A 69 -11.00 -6.19 10.58
CA LEU A 69 -11.47 -6.65 11.90
C LEU A 69 -12.37 -5.62 12.60
N THR A 70 -12.51 -4.42 12.05
CA THR A 70 -13.29 -3.32 12.64
C THR A 70 -14.26 -2.71 11.63
N ALA A 71 -15.31 -2.03 12.10
CA ALA A 71 -16.29 -1.34 11.24
C ALA A 71 -15.79 0.03 10.71
N SER A 72 -14.78 0.63 11.32
CA SER A 72 -14.28 1.96 10.99
C SER A 72 -13.46 2.01 9.69
N GLN A 73 -13.27 3.21 9.09
CA GLN A 73 -12.74 3.37 7.73
C GLN A 73 -11.34 4.01 7.64
N ALA A 74 -10.59 4.07 8.73
CA ALA A 74 -9.23 4.60 8.68
C ALA A 74 -8.22 3.53 8.21
N PRO A 75 -7.15 3.90 7.48
CA PRO A 75 -6.14 2.96 6.99
C PRO A 75 -5.43 2.15 8.09
N ILE A 76 -5.38 2.67 9.32
CA ILE A 76 -4.79 1.98 10.48
C ILE A 76 -5.49 0.65 10.79
N PHE A 77 -6.79 0.52 10.54
CA PHE A 77 -7.52 -0.73 10.73
C PHE A 77 -7.10 -1.79 9.71
N GLY A 78 -6.85 -1.36 8.47
CA GLY A 78 -6.30 -2.25 7.46
C GLY A 78 -4.86 -2.68 7.80
N LEU A 79 -4.04 -1.79 8.37
CA LEU A 79 -2.72 -2.13 8.91
C LEU A 79 -2.84 -3.15 10.05
N TYR A 80 -3.70 -2.90 11.02
CA TYR A 80 -3.97 -3.83 12.12
C TYR A 80 -4.34 -5.22 11.59
N THR A 81 -5.32 -5.27 10.68
CA THR A 81 -5.78 -6.53 10.07
C THR A 81 -4.64 -7.26 9.34
N LEU A 82 -3.78 -6.53 8.63
CA LEU A 82 -2.63 -7.09 7.93
C LEU A 82 -1.62 -7.69 8.91
N LEU A 83 -1.21 -6.94 9.94
CA LEU A 83 -0.23 -7.36 10.95
C LEU A 83 -0.74 -8.54 11.79
N TYR A 84 -2.01 -8.49 12.21
CA TYR A 84 -2.65 -9.55 13.00
C TYR A 84 -2.64 -10.89 12.26
N ASN A 85 -2.91 -10.88 10.96
CA ASN A 85 -2.95 -12.07 10.11
C ASN A 85 -1.62 -12.40 9.42
N SER A 86 -0.49 -11.81 9.84
CA SER A 86 0.81 -12.05 9.23
C SER A 86 1.73 -12.90 10.10
N GLU A 87 2.47 -13.79 9.47
CA GLU A 87 3.60 -14.55 10.03
C GLU A 87 4.96 -13.90 9.72
N TYR A 88 4.97 -12.88 8.84
CA TYR A 88 6.19 -12.22 8.39
C TYR A 88 6.59 -11.08 9.31
N LYS A 89 7.91 -10.90 9.52
CA LYS A 89 8.47 -9.75 10.26
C LYS A 89 8.09 -8.44 9.58
N TRP A 90 8.20 -8.37 8.25
CA TRP A 90 7.90 -7.19 7.47
C TRP A 90 6.62 -7.34 6.65
N ASN A 91 5.82 -6.28 6.62
CA ASN A 91 4.54 -6.26 5.93
C ASN A 91 4.42 -4.96 5.12
N LEU A 92 4.24 -5.06 3.82
CA LEU A 92 3.96 -3.92 2.96
C LEU A 92 2.48 -3.55 3.09
N LEU A 93 2.20 -2.32 3.50
CA LEU A 93 0.88 -1.71 3.37
C LEU A 93 0.86 -0.87 2.10
N LEU A 94 -0.10 -1.12 1.22
CA LEU A 94 -0.22 -0.44 -0.05
C LEU A 94 -1.67 -0.01 -0.31
N SER A 95 -1.88 1.29 -0.66
CA SER A 95 -3.19 1.81 -1.03
C SER A 95 -3.42 1.77 -2.54
N CYS A 96 -4.69 1.64 -2.96
CA CYS A 96 -5.09 1.71 -4.37
C CYS A 96 -5.11 3.13 -4.97
N ASP A 97 -4.47 4.09 -4.34
CA ASP A 97 -4.31 5.45 -4.87
C ASP A 97 -2.95 5.68 -5.57
N LEU A 98 -2.08 4.68 -5.65
CA LEU A 98 -0.76 4.72 -6.30
C LEU A 98 -0.69 3.82 -7.55
N PRO A 99 -1.45 4.10 -8.60
CA PRO A 99 -1.59 3.19 -9.75
C PRO A 99 -0.34 3.07 -10.63
N LEU A 100 0.64 3.96 -10.48
CA LEU A 100 1.88 3.98 -11.26
C LEU A 100 3.07 3.33 -10.54
N LEU A 101 2.82 2.74 -9.37
CA LEU A 101 3.85 2.05 -8.59
C LEU A 101 4.55 0.97 -9.43
N THR A 102 5.85 0.80 -9.22
CA THR A 102 6.67 -0.18 -9.94
C THR A 102 7.30 -1.21 -9.00
N LYS A 103 7.64 -2.38 -9.53
CA LYS A 103 8.42 -3.40 -8.80
C LYS A 103 9.76 -2.87 -8.32
N ASN A 104 10.42 -2.05 -9.13
CA ASN A 104 11.74 -1.51 -8.81
C ASN A 104 11.69 -0.63 -7.57
N LEU A 105 10.66 0.21 -7.43
CA LEU A 105 10.49 1.01 -6.20
C LEU A 105 10.27 0.11 -4.98
N LEU A 106 9.42 -0.93 -5.07
CA LEU A 106 9.21 -1.86 -3.96
C LEU A 106 10.50 -2.63 -3.59
N LYS A 107 11.29 -3.04 -4.59
CA LYS A 107 12.63 -3.64 -4.35
C LYS A 107 13.57 -2.64 -3.67
N LYS A 108 13.55 -1.38 -4.06
CA LYS A 108 14.35 -0.33 -3.40
C LYS A 108 13.95 -0.17 -1.93
N ILE A 109 12.65 -0.08 -1.64
CA ILE A 109 12.15 -0.01 -0.26
C ILE A 109 12.60 -1.24 0.52
N TRP A 110 12.45 -2.44 -0.04
CA TRP A 110 12.87 -3.69 0.58
C TRP A 110 14.38 -3.76 0.85
N ALA A 111 15.19 -3.32 -0.10
CA ALA A 111 16.66 -3.34 0.01
C ALA A 111 17.20 -2.39 1.11
N THR A 112 16.43 -1.37 1.47
CA THR A 112 16.82 -0.41 2.52
C THR A 112 16.31 -0.78 3.90
N ARG A 113 15.68 -1.98 4.07
CA ARG A 113 15.18 -2.41 5.37
C ARG A 113 16.30 -2.45 6.42
N ASP A 114 15.91 -2.16 7.62
CA ASP A 114 16.80 -2.04 8.77
C ASP A 114 16.12 -2.66 9.98
N ASP A 115 16.79 -3.55 10.67
CA ASP A 115 16.22 -4.27 11.81
C ASP A 115 16.01 -3.37 13.04
N GLN A 116 16.61 -2.19 13.05
CA GLN A 116 16.41 -1.16 14.08
C GLN A 116 15.16 -0.30 13.81
N ALA A 117 14.63 -0.34 12.60
CA ALA A 117 13.44 0.44 12.24
C ALA A 117 12.15 -0.37 12.45
N ASP A 118 11.09 0.34 12.87
CA ASP A 118 9.74 -0.19 12.95
C ASP A 118 8.99 0.02 11.64
N ILE A 119 9.30 1.11 10.93
CA ILE A 119 8.66 1.50 9.67
C ILE A 119 9.72 1.94 8.67
N ILE A 120 9.57 1.52 7.43
CA ILE A 120 10.41 1.96 6.31
C ILE A 120 9.48 2.52 5.24
N LEU A 121 9.66 3.79 4.89
CA LEU A 121 8.76 4.45 3.96
C LEU A 121 9.48 5.42 3.01
N PRO A 122 8.95 5.59 1.79
CA PRO A 122 9.36 6.67 0.90
C PRO A 122 9.01 8.04 1.49
N ASN A 123 9.92 8.99 1.35
CA ASN A 123 9.66 10.38 1.64
C ASN A 123 9.95 11.21 0.38
N ILE A 124 8.98 12.02 -0.04
CA ILE A 124 9.07 12.88 -1.21
C ILE A 124 8.83 14.32 -0.74
N ASN A 125 9.81 15.17 -0.92
CA ASN A 125 9.70 16.59 -0.55
C ASN A 125 9.16 16.79 0.89
N GLY A 126 9.62 15.98 1.83
CA GLY A 126 9.18 16.02 3.21
C GLY A 126 7.87 15.27 3.51
N ILE A 127 7.16 14.74 2.50
CA ILE A 127 5.89 14.03 2.66
C ILE A 127 6.13 12.53 2.76
N ASN A 128 5.75 11.94 3.90
CA ASN A 128 5.82 10.50 4.13
C ASN A 128 4.72 9.75 3.38
N GLN A 129 5.10 8.68 2.67
CA GLN A 129 4.15 7.81 1.95
C GLN A 129 3.68 6.66 2.86
N VAL A 130 2.87 6.99 3.86
CA VAL A 130 2.46 6.04 4.92
C VAL A 130 1.63 4.85 4.41
N THR A 131 0.99 4.97 3.25
CA THR A 131 0.24 3.88 2.60
C THR A 131 1.02 3.24 1.43
N CYS A 132 2.35 3.43 1.40
CA CYS A 132 3.30 2.69 0.59
C CYS A 132 4.54 2.41 1.43
N ALA A 133 4.40 1.63 2.51
CA ALA A 133 5.44 1.48 3.52
C ALA A 133 5.53 0.04 4.02
N LEU A 134 6.73 -0.36 4.46
CA LEU A 134 6.96 -1.58 5.19
C LEU A 134 6.78 -1.32 6.69
N TYR A 135 5.94 -2.12 7.33
CA TYR A 135 5.67 -2.10 8.75
C TYR A 135 6.19 -3.38 9.40
N ASN A 136 6.95 -3.25 10.48
CA ASN A 136 7.39 -4.38 11.29
C ASN A 136 6.17 -4.93 12.05
N LYS A 137 6.05 -6.27 12.10
CA LYS A 137 4.98 -6.94 12.84
C LYS A 137 4.95 -6.57 14.33
N ASN A 138 6.10 -6.24 14.90
CA ASN A 138 6.18 -5.85 16.32
C ASN A 138 5.35 -4.60 16.66
N LEU A 139 5.02 -3.77 15.67
CA LEU A 139 4.15 -2.60 15.86
C LEU A 139 2.70 -2.93 16.22
N ILE A 140 2.30 -4.21 16.25
CA ILE A 140 0.89 -4.58 16.46
C ILE A 140 0.35 -4.04 17.79
N GLY A 141 1.16 -4.00 18.84
CA GLY A 141 0.78 -3.48 20.16
C GLY A 141 0.55 -1.95 20.13
N GLU A 142 1.42 -1.21 19.45
CA GLU A 142 1.29 0.24 19.27
C GLU A 142 0.08 0.59 18.40
N VAL A 143 -0.18 -0.20 17.36
CA VAL A 143 -1.37 -0.04 16.52
C VAL A 143 -2.65 -0.30 17.33
N GLU A 144 -2.69 -1.34 18.16
CA GLU A 144 -3.82 -1.62 19.06
C GLU A 144 -4.04 -0.47 20.06
N LYS A 145 -2.97 0.04 20.64
CA LYS A 145 -3.01 1.19 21.57
C LYS A 145 -3.54 2.44 20.86
N ALA A 146 -3.04 2.75 19.66
CA ALA A 146 -3.51 3.87 18.87
C ALA A 146 -5.02 3.75 18.55
N ILE A 147 -5.49 2.57 18.15
CA ILE A 147 -6.91 2.30 17.89
C ILE A 147 -7.75 2.50 19.15
N LYS A 148 -7.33 2.01 20.32
CA LYS A 148 -8.03 2.17 21.60
C LYS A 148 -8.12 3.62 22.03
N ASN A 149 -7.11 4.42 21.72
CA ASN A 149 -7.04 5.84 22.05
C ASN A 149 -7.66 6.74 20.96
N GLU A 150 -8.32 6.16 19.95
CA GLU A 150 -8.92 6.87 18.80
C GLU A 150 -7.91 7.71 18.00
N SER A 151 -6.61 7.46 18.13
CA SER A 151 -5.56 8.02 17.28
C SER A 151 -5.47 7.22 15.98
N LEU A 152 -6.35 7.54 15.02
CA LEU A 152 -6.56 6.72 13.82
C LEU A 152 -5.68 7.12 12.62
N SER A 153 -4.71 8.00 12.81
CA SER A 153 -3.80 8.49 11.79
C SER A 153 -2.56 7.60 11.67
N LEU A 154 -2.29 7.06 10.48
CA LEU A 154 -1.01 6.40 10.21
C LEU A 154 0.19 7.37 10.31
N GLN A 155 -0.05 8.68 10.06
CA GLN A 155 1.01 9.68 10.20
C GLN A 155 1.40 9.88 11.67
N ASP A 156 0.44 9.82 12.60
CA ASP A 156 0.72 9.91 14.03
C ASP A 156 1.49 8.68 14.50
N LEU A 157 1.09 7.48 14.07
CA LEU A 157 1.84 6.25 14.33
C LEU A 157 3.29 6.37 13.82
N VAL A 158 3.49 6.92 12.61
CA VAL A 158 4.82 7.14 12.04
C VAL A 158 5.64 8.13 12.87
N ASN A 159 5.03 9.19 13.41
CA ASN A 159 5.71 10.19 14.23
C ASN A 159 6.17 9.63 15.59
N GLU A 160 5.50 8.59 16.09
CA GLU A 160 5.78 7.94 17.37
C GLU A 160 6.68 6.70 17.26
N SER A 161 7.06 6.29 16.03
CA SER A 161 7.82 5.07 15.73
C SER A 161 9.25 5.37 15.28
N HIS A 162 10.14 4.36 15.36
CA HIS A 162 11.47 4.42 14.74
C HIS A 162 11.35 4.25 13.21
N VAL A 163 11.47 5.35 12.47
CA VAL A 163 11.20 5.38 11.04
C VAL A 163 12.45 5.56 10.22
N LYS A 164 12.69 4.67 9.28
CA LYS A 164 13.67 4.86 8.23
C LYS A 164 13.01 5.47 6.99
N LYS A 165 13.29 6.74 6.74
CA LYS A 165 12.81 7.47 5.56
C LYS A 165 13.77 7.27 4.40
N ILE A 166 13.23 7.00 3.22
CA ILE A 166 14.00 6.83 1.99
C ILE A 166 13.68 8.01 1.09
N ALA A 167 14.70 8.82 0.78
CA ALA A 167 14.57 9.87 -0.22
C ALA A 167 14.41 9.23 -1.61
N VAL A 168 13.32 9.60 -2.30
CA VAL A 168 12.93 8.97 -3.57
C VAL A 168 12.49 9.99 -4.62
N GLU A 169 13.20 11.12 -4.71
CA GLU A 169 12.86 12.23 -5.63
C GLU A 169 12.79 11.76 -7.09
N SER A 170 13.62 10.81 -7.51
CA SER A 170 13.58 10.21 -8.84
C SER A 170 12.33 9.35 -9.12
N TRP A 171 11.52 9.05 -8.09
CA TRP A 171 10.35 8.19 -8.16
C TRP A 171 9.03 8.95 -7.99
N ASN A 172 9.04 10.27 -8.21
CA ASN A 172 7.86 11.13 -8.06
C ASN A 172 6.67 10.69 -8.91
N GLN A 173 6.93 10.10 -10.10
CA GLN A 173 5.86 9.62 -10.98
C GLN A 173 5.17 8.39 -10.41
N GLU A 174 5.93 7.42 -9.91
CA GLU A 174 5.44 6.17 -9.33
C GLU A 174 4.59 6.40 -8.10
N LEU A 175 4.88 7.44 -7.33
CA LEU A 175 4.19 7.80 -6.11
C LEU A 175 3.14 8.91 -6.32
N THR A 176 2.72 9.11 -7.59
CA THR A 176 1.63 10.04 -7.91
C THR A 176 0.29 9.47 -7.44
N ASN A 177 -0.35 10.20 -6.53
CA ASN A 177 -1.67 9.83 -6.01
C ASN A 177 -2.78 10.05 -7.05
N MET A 178 -3.73 9.12 -7.07
CA MET A 178 -4.97 9.17 -7.83
C MET A 178 -6.15 9.42 -6.87
N ASN A 179 -6.42 10.68 -6.55
CA ASN A 179 -7.46 11.04 -5.58
C ASN A 179 -8.78 11.47 -6.21
N THR A 180 -8.72 12.02 -7.42
CA THR A 180 -9.87 12.55 -8.17
C THR A 180 -10.02 11.87 -9.53
N LEU A 181 -11.18 12.05 -10.16
CA LEU A 181 -11.41 11.64 -11.56
C LEU A 181 -10.45 12.33 -12.53
N GLU A 182 -10.05 13.57 -12.23
CA GLU A 182 -9.10 14.34 -13.03
C GLU A 182 -7.71 13.73 -12.93
N ASP A 183 -7.27 13.32 -11.72
CA ASP A 183 -6.01 12.61 -11.55
C ASP A 183 -5.99 11.31 -12.38
N TRP A 184 -7.09 10.55 -12.34
CA TRP A 184 -7.21 9.32 -13.11
C TRP A 184 -7.14 9.58 -14.62
N LYS A 185 -7.86 10.58 -15.15
CA LYS A 185 -7.81 10.94 -16.57
C LYS A 185 -6.38 11.31 -16.99
N ARG A 186 -5.69 12.16 -16.20
CA ARG A 186 -4.31 12.57 -16.44
C ARG A 186 -3.34 11.38 -16.46
N ILE A 187 -3.47 10.47 -15.49
CA ILE A 187 -2.64 9.27 -15.38
C ILE A 187 -2.90 8.34 -16.58
N LYS A 188 -4.18 8.11 -16.91
CA LYS A 188 -4.59 7.26 -18.04
C LYS A 188 -4.00 7.76 -19.36
N CYS A 189 -4.16 9.05 -19.69
CA CYS A 189 -3.59 9.63 -20.91
C CYS A 189 -2.06 9.47 -20.99
N LYS A 190 -1.34 9.67 -19.88
CA LYS A 190 0.12 9.49 -19.85
C LYS A 190 0.55 8.05 -20.12
N GLU A 191 -0.16 7.07 -19.59
CA GLU A 191 0.16 5.65 -19.78
C GLU A 191 -0.20 5.16 -21.18
N GLU A 192 -1.31 5.61 -21.77
CA GLU A 192 -1.71 5.28 -23.13
C GLU A 192 -0.71 5.83 -24.17
N ASN A 193 -0.19 7.02 -23.96
CA ASN A 193 0.83 7.61 -24.83
C ASN A 193 2.20 6.88 -24.75
N LYS A 194 2.56 6.27 -23.61
CA LYS A 194 3.79 5.45 -23.49
C LYS A 194 3.70 4.11 -24.23
N THR A 195 2.49 3.58 -24.43
CA THR A 195 2.30 2.30 -25.12
C THR A 195 2.15 2.46 -26.65
N SER A 196 2.06 3.69 -27.14
CA SER A 196 1.91 4.01 -28.57
C SER A 196 3.21 4.42 -29.25
N ASN A 197 4.31 4.48 -28.50
CA ASN A 197 5.69 4.71 -28.97
C ASN A 197 6.54 3.44 -28.70
#